data_2f71732b721abc05ac09dc3eefa53e8c
#
_entry.id   2f71732b721abc05ac09dc3eefa53e8c
#
_cell.length_a   1.000
_cell.length_b   1.000
_cell.length_c   1.000
_cell.angle_alpha   90.00
_cell.angle_beta   90.00
_cell.angle_gamma   90.00
#
_symmetry.space_group_name_H-M   'P 1'
#
loop_
_entity.id
_entity.type
_entity.pdbx_description
1 polymer ?
#
loop_
_entity_poly.entity_id
_entity_poly.type
_entity_poly.pdbx_seq_one_letter_code
_entity_poly.pdbx_strand_id
1 'polypeptide(L)'
;MPRSRAAATAVVALASACGSQGVQVNDRGAHLFAERCAGCHTLAAAGTHGSVGERISGPNLDFRKETPTTVLYAIRNGGFSSGPMPQNIVTGEDAQKIADFIAKYSGPDAPKPPGGD
;
A
#
# COMPACT_ATOMS: atom_id res chain seq x y z
N MET A 1 63.72 -11.32 -2.16
CA MET A 1 62.40 -11.84 -2.55
C MET A 1 61.35 -10.78 -2.23
N PRO A 2 60.82 -10.08 -3.22
CA PRO A 2 59.75 -9.10 -2.93
C PRO A 2 58.44 -9.84 -2.67
N ARG A 3 57.85 -9.59 -1.51
CA ARG A 3 56.53 -10.07 -1.17
C ARG A 3 55.47 -9.16 -1.82
N SER A 4 54.80 -9.66 -2.86
CA SER A 4 53.64 -9.02 -3.46
C SER A 4 52.50 -8.98 -2.45
N ARG A 5 52.16 -7.78 -1.99
CA ARG A 5 50.94 -7.55 -1.25
C ARG A 5 49.81 -7.38 -2.27
N ALA A 6 48.99 -8.39 -2.40
CA ALA A 6 47.74 -8.27 -3.14
C ALA A 6 46.79 -7.35 -2.35
N ALA A 7 46.52 -6.17 -2.90
CA ALA A 7 45.48 -5.28 -2.39
C ALA A 7 44.13 -5.84 -2.85
N ALA A 8 43.36 -6.37 -1.90
CA ALA A 8 41.98 -6.75 -2.14
C ALA A 8 41.13 -5.47 -2.19
N THR A 9 40.74 -5.06 -3.40
CA THR A 9 39.78 -3.99 -3.60
C THR A 9 38.37 -4.52 -3.27
N ALA A 10 37.85 -4.13 -2.14
CA ALA A 10 36.44 -4.39 -1.79
C ALA A 10 35.57 -3.49 -2.65
N VAL A 11 34.86 -4.05 -3.61
CA VAL A 11 33.81 -3.36 -4.36
C VAL A 11 32.57 -3.30 -3.48
N VAL A 12 32.31 -2.14 -2.88
CA VAL A 12 31.05 -1.87 -2.21
C VAL A 12 30.00 -1.63 -3.29
N ALA A 13 29.16 -2.61 -3.56
CA ALA A 13 27.97 -2.43 -4.39
C ALA A 13 26.96 -1.58 -3.61
N LEU A 14 26.87 -0.29 -3.95
CA LEU A 14 25.78 0.57 -3.53
C LEU A 14 24.52 0.11 -4.27
N ALA A 15 23.72 -0.71 -3.61
CA ALA A 15 22.37 -0.99 -4.06
C ALA A 15 21.57 0.31 -3.96
N SER A 16 21.40 1.00 -5.10
CA SER A 16 20.46 2.11 -5.21
C SER A 16 19.06 1.55 -5.01
N ALA A 17 18.56 1.62 -3.79
CA ALA A 17 17.14 1.43 -3.52
C ALA A 17 16.40 2.60 -4.17
N CYS A 18 16.08 2.47 -5.46
CA CYS A 18 15.11 3.35 -6.11
C CYS A 18 13.77 3.17 -5.42
N GLY A 19 13.40 4.18 -4.64
CA GLY A 19 12.31 4.32 -3.75
C GLY A 19 10.92 4.01 -4.26
N SER A 20 10.60 2.77 -4.57
CA SER A 20 9.27 2.27 -4.30
C SER A 20 9.28 1.86 -2.83
N GLN A 21 8.63 2.64 -2.00
CA GLN A 21 8.32 2.19 -0.66
C GLN A 21 7.38 1.00 -0.83
N GLY A 22 7.92 -0.21 -0.85
CA GLY A 22 7.15 -1.42 -1.00
C GLY A 22 6.12 -1.57 0.12
N VAL A 23 5.27 -2.57 0.00
CA VAL A 23 4.27 -2.88 1.03
C VAL A 23 4.93 -2.94 2.40
N GLN A 24 4.50 -2.07 3.31
CA GLN A 24 5.10 -1.91 4.64
C GLN A 24 4.66 -3.01 5.62
N VAL A 25 3.62 -3.73 5.29
CA VAL A 25 3.05 -4.81 6.11
C VAL A 25 3.03 -6.08 5.27
N ASN A 26 3.66 -7.15 5.77
CA ASN A 26 3.62 -8.45 5.10
C ASN A 26 2.28 -9.16 5.34
N ASP A 27 1.28 -8.70 4.63
CA ASP A 27 -0.11 -9.12 4.74
C ASP A 27 -0.71 -9.27 3.34
N ARG A 28 -1.49 -10.33 3.13
CA ARG A 28 -2.16 -10.57 1.84
C ARG A 28 -3.05 -9.40 1.44
N GLY A 29 -3.78 -8.83 2.41
CA GLY A 29 -4.63 -7.66 2.18
C GLY A 29 -3.84 -6.43 1.73
N ALA A 30 -2.64 -6.22 2.29
CA ALA A 30 -1.75 -5.14 1.89
C ALA A 30 -1.28 -5.29 0.43
N HIS A 31 -0.88 -6.48 0.04
CA HIS A 31 -0.46 -6.76 -1.34
C HIS A 31 -1.61 -6.61 -2.34
N LEU A 32 -2.78 -7.14 -2.00
CA LEU A 32 -3.98 -6.98 -2.82
C LEU A 32 -4.42 -5.51 -2.95
N PHE A 33 -4.32 -4.73 -1.87
CA PHE A 33 -4.56 -3.30 -1.91
C PHE A 33 -3.60 -2.60 -2.87
N ALA A 34 -2.31 -2.90 -2.76
CA ALA A 34 -1.29 -2.32 -3.65
C ALA A 34 -1.55 -2.66 -5.13
N GLU A 35 -2.04 -3.86 -5.42
CA GLU A 35 -2.34 -4.29 -6.79
C GLU A 35 -3.63 -3.69 -7.35
N ARG A 36 -4.68 -3.53 -6.53
CA ARG A 36 -6.04 -3.24 -7.00
C ARG A 36 -6.55 -1.85 -6.65
N CYS A 37 -6.02 -1.22 -5.61
CA CYS A 37 -6.56 0.01 -5.04
C CYS A 37 -5.58 1.19 -5.12
N ALA A 38 -4.28 0.91 -5.23
CA ALA A 38 -3.21 1.90 -5.16
C ALA A 38 -3.23 2.95 -6.27
N GLY A 39 -3.84 2.66 -7.41
CA GLY A 39 -3.95 3.62 -8.51
C GLY A 39 -4.80 4.85 -8.16
N CYS A 40 -5.71 4.72 -7.18
CA CYS A 40 -6.64 5.78 -6.78
C CYS A 40 -6.61 6.11 -5.30
N HIS A 41 -6.10 5.23 -4.44
CA HIS A 41 -6.13 5.41 -3.00
C HIS A 41 -4.74 5.49 -2.39
N THR A 42 -4.60 6.36 -1.38
CA THR A 42 -3.44 6.40 -0.49
C THR A 42 -3.73 5.59 0.77
N LEU A 43 -2.80 4.71 1.11
CA LEU A 43 -2.74 4.03 2.40
C LEU A 43 -1.27 3.70 2.70
N ALA A 44 -0.68 4.40 3.65
CA ALA A 44 0.75 4.29 3.96
C ALA A 44 1.17 2.87 4.33
N ALA A 45 0.34 2.13 5.05
CA ALA A 45 0.59 0.74 5.41
C ALA A 45 0.76 -0.19 4.20
N ALA A 46 0.16 0.15 3.06
CA ALA A 46 0.35 -0.54 1.78
C ALA A 46 1.41 0.12 0.89
N GLY A 47 2.09 1.16 1.37
CA GLY A 47 3.11 1.89 0.60
C GLY A 47 2.56 2.64 -0.61
N THR A 48 1.30 3.10 -0.56
CA THR A 48 0.61 3.68 -1.72
C THR A 48 0.25 5.14 -1.52
N HIS A 49 0.23 5.91 -2.60
CA HIS A 49 0.00 7.35 -2.62
C HIS A 49 -0.91 7.80 -3.78
N GLY A 50 -1.91 7.00 -4.13
CA GLY A 50 -2.80 7.25 -5.28
C GLY A 50 -3.78 8.40 -5.13
N SER A 51 -3.99 8.94 -3.91
CA SER A 51 -4.91 10.07 -3.65
C SER A 51 -4.26 11.43 -3.89
N VAL A 52 -3.53 11.61 -4.97
CA VAL A 52 -2.78 12.83 -5.25
C VAL A 52 -3.48 13.70 -6.30
N GLY A 53 -4.45 14.48 -5.88
CA GLY A 53 -4.90 15.67 -6.59
C GLY A 53 -5.65 15.50 -7.91
N GLU A 54 -5.92 14.29 -8.35
CA GLU A 54 -6.65 14.03 -9.60
C GLU A 54 -8.15 13.82 -9.37
N ARG A 55 -8.98 14.18 -10.34
CA ARG A 55 -10.45 13.99 -10.26
C ARG A 55 -10.87 12.53 -10.14
N ILE A 56 -10.01 11.61 -10.51
CA ILE A 56 -10.21 10.16 -10.45
C ILE A 56 -9.65 9.53 -9.18
N SER A 57 -8.99 10.33 -8.34
CA SER A 57 -8.44 9.84 -7.08
C SER A 57 -9.55 9.51 -6.08
N GLY A 58 -9.39 8.40 -5.38
CA GLY A 58 -10.22 8.05 -4.24
C GLY A 58 -9.81 8.78 -2.96
N PRO A 59 -10.59 8.64 -1.87
CA PRO A 59 -10.21 9.20 -0.57
C PRO A 59 -8.86 8.68 -0.10
N ASN A 60 -8.12 9.56 0.61
CA ASN A 60 -6.92 9.16 1.33
C ASN A 60 -7.31 8.43 2.61
N LEU A 61 -7.03 7.14 2.66
CA LEU A 61 -7.43 6.27 3.75
C LEU A 61 -6.55 6.42 5.00
N ASP A 62 -5.43 7.11 4.92
CA ASP A 62 -4.64 7.47 6.11
C ASP A 62 -5.39 8.44 7.02
N PHE A 63 -6.28 9.26 6.48
CA PHE A 63 -7.05 10.26 7.21
C PHE A 63 -8.51 9.88 7.42
N ARG A 64 -8.94 8.76 6.86
CA ARG A 64 -10.33 8.33 6.91
C ARG A 64 -10.43 6.92 7.46
N LYS A 65 -10.98 6.82 8.68
CA LYS A 65 -11.23 5.50 9.30
C LYS A 65 -12.36 4.77 8.58
N GLU A 66 -12.08 3.53 8.21
CA GLU A 66 -13.04 2.63 7.60
C GLU A 66 -13.29 1.39 8.47
N THR A 67 -14.42 0.76 8.24
CA THR A 67 -14.76 -0.55 8.81
C THR A 67 -14.76 -1.61 7.72
N PRO A 68 -14.65 -2.92 8.03
CA PRO A 68 -14.76 -3.95 7.00
C PRO A 68 -16.06 -3.86 6.21
N THR A 69 -17.17 -3.52 6.88
CA THR A 69 -18.48 -3.38 6.25
C THR A 69 -18.52 -2.23 5.24
N THR A 70 -17.99 -1.06 5.60
CA THR A 70 -17.96 0.09 4.68
C THR A 70 -17.05 -0.17 3.48
N VAL A 71 -15.92 -0.82 3.68
CA VAL A 71 -15.01 -1.19 2.59
C VAL A 71 -15.66 -2.19 1.64
N LEU A 72 -16.27 -3.25 2.16
CA LEU A 72 -16.96 -4.25 1.33
C LEU A 72 -18.12 -3.64 0.55
N TYR A 73 -18.86 -2.72 1.17
CA TYR A 73 -19.91 -1.97 0.46
C TYR A 73 -19.31 -1.17 -0.72
N ALA A 74 -18.26 -0.41 -0.48
CA ALA A 74 -17.62 0.38 -1.52
C ALA A 74 -17.08 -0.49 -2.68
N ILE A 75 -16.44 -1.62 -2.36
CA ILE A 75 -15.95 -2.56 -3.38
C ILE A 75 -17.10 -3.11 -4.23
N ARG A 76 -18.18 -3.54 -3.60
CA ARG A 76 -19.34 -4.14 -4.30
C ARG A 76 -20.14 -3.15 -5.12
N ASN A 77 -20.23 -1.92 -4.68
CA ASN A 77 -21.14 -0.92 -5.27
C ASN A 77 -20.39 0.17 -6.07
N GLY A 78 -19.06 0.13 -6.14
CA GLY A 78 -18.29 1.17 -6.81
C GLY A 78 -18.21 2.47 -6.02
N GLY A 79 -17.96 2.37 -4.72
CA GLY A 79 -17.92 3.50 -3.81
C GLY A 79 -19.29 3.87 -3.23
N PHE A 80 -19.36 5.06 -2.63
CA PHE A 80 -20.60 5.62 -2.04
C PHE A 80 -21.27 6.67 -2.94
N SER A 81 -20.68 6.98 -4.07
CA SER A 81 -21.17 7.94 -5.04
C SER A 81 -20.98 7.39 -6.45
N SER A 82 -21.53 8.06 -7.45
CA SER A 82 -21.35 7.71 -8.87
C SER A 82 -19.95 8.05 -9.41
N GLY A 83 -18.91 7.87 -8.59
CA GLY A 83 -17.53 8.13 -8.97
C GLY A 83 -16.91 7.03 -9.84
N PRO A 84 -15.62 7.18 -10.20
CA PRO A 84 -14.94 6.27 -11.13
C PRO A 84 -14.54 4.93 -10.50
N MET A 85 -14.81 4.67 -9.22
CA MET A 85 -14.47 3.40 -8.60
C MET A 85 -15.25 2.25 -9.25
N PRO A 86 -14.58 1.24 -9.83
CA PRO A 86 -15.27 0.11 -10.44
C PRO A 86 -16.00 -0.74 -9.41
N GLN A 87 -17.17 -1.24 -9.78
CA GLN A 87 -17.88 -2.25 -8.98
C GLN A 87 -17.11 -3.58 -9.05
N ASN A 88 -17.03 -4.27 -7.92
CA ASN A 88 -16.44 -5.61 -7.82
C ASN A 88 -15.02 -5.72 -8.41
N ILE A 89 -14.20 -4.67 -8.21
CA ILE A 89 -12.79 -4.66 -8.64
C ILE A 89 -12.02 -5.84 -8.02
N VAL A 90 -12.48 -6.33 -6.89
CA VAL A 90 -12.02 -7.55 -6.24
C VAL A 90 -13.24 -8.21 -5.57
N THR A 91 -13.25 -9.53 -5.48
CA THR A 91 -14.40 -10.29 -4.97
C THR A 91 -13.99 -11.39 -3.99
N GLY A 92 -14.97 -11.96 -3.31
CA GLY A 92 -14.80 -13.14 -2.46
C GLY A 92 -13.86 -12.91 -1.28
N GLU A 93 -13.05 -13.90 -1.01
CA GLU A 93 -12.10 -13.88 0.12
C GLU A 93 -11.05 -12.78 0.00
N ASP A 94 -10.59 -12.48 -1.20
CA ASP A 94 -9.65 -11.39 -1.44
C ASP A 94 -10.23 -10.02 -1.09
N ALA A 95 -11.51 -9.79 -1.38
CA ALA A 95 -12.21 -8.57 -0.94
C ALA A 95 -12.27 -8.47 0.58
N GLN A 96 -12.53 -9.59 1.26
CA GLN A 96 -12.54 -9.62 2.73
C GLN A 96 -11.17 -9.32 3.31
N LYS A 97 -10.10 -9.86 2.74
CA LYS A 97 -8.73 -9.59 3.19
C LYS A 97 -8.35 -8.12 3.02
N ILE A 98 -8.74 -7.49 1.92
CA ILE A 98 -8.56 -6.04 1.72
C ILE A 98 -9.36 -5.25 2.75
N ALA A 99 -10.61 -5.62 2.99
CA ALA A 99 -11.47 -4.94 3.93
C ALA A 99 -10.92 -4.98 5.36
N ASP A 100 -10.46 -6.14 5.80
CA ASP A 100 -9.86 -6.32 7.13
C ASP A 100 -8.55 -5.53 7.27
N PHE A 101 -7.72 -5.52 6.24
CA PHE A 101 -6.50 -4.75 6.20
C PHE A 101 -6.76 -3.23 6.27
N ILE A 102 -7.67 -2.72 5.46
CA ILE A 102 -8.03 -1.29 5.49
C ILE A 102 -8.62 -0.92 6.85
N ALA A 103 -9.51 -1.74 7.40
CA ALA A 103 -10.11 -1.47 8.71
C ALA A 103 -9.06 -1.36 9.82
N LYS A 104 -7.99 -2.13 9.74
CA LYS A 104 -6.90 -2.10 10.71
C LYS A 104 -6.02 -0.86 10.57
N TYR A 105 -5.65 -0.49 9.35
CA TYR A 105 -4.60 0.49 9.08
C TYR A 105 -5.11 1.84 8.56
N SER A 106 -6.41 2.03 8.38
CA SER A 106 -6.99 3.31 7.97
C SER A 106 -7.23 4.25 9.14
N GLY A 107 -7.25 5.54 8.84
CA GLY A 107 -7.51 6.60 9.81
C GLY A 107 -6.25 7.12 10.50
N PRO A 108 -6.33 8.33 11.10
CA PRO A 108 -5.18 9.00 11.71
C PRO A 108 -4.64 8.29 12.97
N ASP A 109 -5.49 7.51 13.64
CA ASP A 109 -5.12 6.78 14.86
C ASP A 109 -4.76 5.31 14.60
N ALA A 110 -4.61 4.93 13.35
CA ALA A 110 -4.24 3.57 12.99
C ALA A 110 -2.81 3.22 13.43
N PRO A 111 -2.53 1.93 13.71
CA PRO A 111 -1.17 1.50 14.02
C PRO A 111 -0.24 1.84 12.86
N LYS A 112 0.92 2.41 13.17
CA LYS A 112 1.95 2.63 12.15
C LYS A 112 2.58 1.29 11.79
N PRO A 113 2.84 1.03 10.51
CA PRO A 113 3.57 -0.16 10.11
C PRO A 113 4.99 -0.15 10.66
N PRO A 114 5.60 -1.31 10.92
CA PRO A 114 6.99 -1.40 11.35
C PRO A 114 7.91 -0.70 10.33
N GLY A 115 8.72 0.25 10.80
CA GLY A 115 9.66 0.99 9.95
C GLY A 115 9.12 2.27 9.31
N GLY A 116 7.93 2.70 9.67
CA GLY A 116 7.34 3.97 9.24
C GLY A 116 7.62 5.08 10.28
N ASP A 117 8.77 5.71 10.20
CA ASP A 117 9.04 7.01 10.81
C ASP A 117 9.02 8.09 9.74
#